data_7477f50ea7b726c1d9c8c2c70cb8e943
#
_entry.id   7477f50ea7b726c1d9c8c2c70cb8e943
#
_cell.length_a   1.000
_cell.length_b   1.000
_cell.length_c   1.000
_cell.angle_alpha   90.00
_cell.angle_beta   90.00
_cell.angle_gamma   90.00
#
_symmetry.space_group_name_H-M   'P 1'
#
loop_
_entity.id
_entity.type
_entity.pdbx_description
1 polymer ?
#
loop_
_entity_poly.entity_id
_entity_poly.type
_entity_poly.pdbx_seq_one_letter_code
_entity_poly.pdbx_strand_id
1 'polypeptide(L)'
;VYLCSPDNPTGAAYSKGQLKKWVDYAIKNNTLILFDASYEAYIQSPNIPHSIYEIRGAKKVAIELRSFSRTAGFTGLRCGYTIIPKELTIQTLDGRKIQMNSLWSRRQSIRFNGVSYVTQCAATATYSELGKEQLRQTIEYYMENVRMMRRVLSPLNLRIYGGEHIPYLWIKIPRQSSSWEFFESMLYSAKVICTPGVVFGPGGEGYVRLSAFAKRQDCENAANRLKDWLE
;
A
#
# COMPACT_ATOMS: atom_id res chain seq x y z
N VAL A 1 14.38 -9.24 -2.57
CA VAL A 1 14.01 -7.97 -1.94
C VAL A 1 12.50 -7.77 -2.06
N TYR A 2 11.83 -7.33 -0.98
CA TYR A 2 10.43 -6.94 -1.00
C TYR A 2 10.35 -5.42 -0.89
N LEU A 3 9.65 -4.77 -1.81
CA LEU A 3 9.43 -3.32 -1.84
C LEU A 3 7.93 -3.05 -1.92
N CYS A 4 7.40 -2.16 -1.09
CA CYS A 4 6.03 -1.69 -1.13
C CYS A 4 6.00 -0.20 -1.49
N SER A 5 5.22 0.19 -2.51
CA SER A 5 5.13 1.60 -2.92
C SER A 5 3.79 1.92 -3.59
N PRO A 6 2.98 2.81 -3.01
CA PRO A 6 3.14 3.44 -1.67
C PRO A 6 3.10 2.42 -0.53
N ASP A 7 3.89 2.65 0.52
CA ASP A 7 4.07 1.73 1.63
C ASP A 7 2.96 1.84 2.67
N ASN A 8 2.48 0.72 3.14
CA ASN A 8 1.63 0.61 4.31
C ASN A 8 2.47 0.02 5.47
N PRO A 9 2.75 0.76 6.56
CA PRO A 9 1.92 1.87 7.10
C PRO A 9 2.42 3.29 6.82
N THR A 10 3.62 3.50 6.34
CA THR A 10 4.34 4.78 6.41
C THR A 10 3.88 5.81 5.37
N GLY A 11 3.28 5.34 4.26
CA GLY A 11 2.93 6.19 3.12
C GLY A 11 4.11 6.58 2.23
N ALA A 12 5.29 6.05 2.50
CA ALA A 12 6.47 6.32 1.68
C ALA A 12 6.28 5.76 0.26
N ALA A 13 6.69 6.53 -0.74
CA ALA A 13 6.65 6.12 -2.14
C ALA A 13 8.01 6.35 -2.81
N TYR A 14 8.46 5.38 -3.59
CA TYR A 14 9.74 5.44 -4.27
C TYR A 14 9.68 6.30 -5.53
N SER A 15 10.62 7.21 -5.68
CA SER A 15 10.84 7.93 -6.94
C SER A 15 11.42 7.01 -8.03
N LYS A 16 11.33 7.42 -9.31
CA LYS A 16 11.96 6.70 -10.43
C LYS A 16 13.45 6.44 -10.20
N GLY A 17 14.18 7.42 -9.65
CA GLY A 17 15.60 7.28 -9.36
C GLY A 17 15.92 6.26 -8.27
N GLN A 18 15.08 6.19 -7.23
CA GLN A 18 15.24 5.19 -6.17
C GLN A 18 14.93 3.78 -6.67
N LEU A 19 13.83 3.59 -7.41
CA LEU A 19 13.51 2.30 -8.02
C LEU A 19 14.57 1.86 -9.02
N LYS A 20 15.15 2.79 -9.80
CA LYS A 20 16.26 2.48 -10.71
C LYS A 20 17.45 1.88 -9.97
N LYS A 21 17.83 2.42 -8.80
CA LYS A 21 18.91 1.88 -7.98
C LYS A 21 18.62 0.44 -7.53
N TRP A 22 17.38 0.16 -7.13
CA TRP A 22 16.96 -1.18 -6.75
C TRP A 22 16.99 -2.17 -7.92
N VAL A 23 16.51 -1.75 -9.09
CA VAL A 23 16.54 -2.58 -10.31
C VAL A 23 17.98 -2.87 -10.73
N ASP A 24 18.88 -1.87 -10.70
CA ASP A 24 20.29 -2.04 -11.04
C ASP A 24 20.99 -2.99 -10.05
N TYR A 25 20.71 -2.83 -8.76
CA TYR A 25 21.20 -3.75 -7.74
C TYR A 25 20.73 -5.18 -8.00
N ALA A 26 19.44 -5.36 -8.28
CA ALA A 26 18.86 -6.68 -8.54
C ALA A 26 19.48 -7.36 -9.77
N ILE A 27 19.70 -6.61 -10.85
CA ILE A 27 20.37 -7.11 -12.06
C ILE A 27 21.81 -7.54 -11.72
N LYS A 28 22.55 -6.67 -11.03
CA LYS A 28 23.97 -6.92 -10.68
C LYS A 28 24.15 -8.14 -9.77
N ASN A 29 23.22 -8.34 -8.84
CA ASN A 29 23.35 -9.36 -7.80
C ASN A 29 22.45 -10.59 -8.05
N ASN A 30 21.86 -10.73 -9.24
CA ASN A 30 20.94 -11.80 -9.58
C ASN A 30 19.83 -12.00 -8.52
N THR A 31 19.24 -10.89 -8.07
CA THR A 31 18.26 -10.83 -6.99
C THR A 31 16.88 -10.55 -7.54
N LEU A 32 15.85 -11.21 -7.01
CA LEU A 32 14.46 -10.96 -7.37
C LEU A 32 13.86 -9.83 -6.51
N ILE A 33 13.13 -8.93 -7.16
CA ILE A 33 12.30 -7.92 -6.50
C ILE A 33 10.85 -8.38 -6.52
N LEU A 34 10.22 -8.43 -5.34
CA LEU A 34 8.76 -8.48 -5.19
C LEU A 34 8.29 -7.06 -4.91
N PHE A 35 7.58 -6.50 -5.88
CA PHE A 35 7.11 -5.11 -5.82
C PHE A 35 5.61 -5.09 -5.52
N ASP A 36 5.25 -4.67 -4.30
CA ASP A 36 3.87 -4.53 -3.88
C ASP A 36 3.35 -3.12 -4.26
N ALA A 37 2.47 -3.08 -5.25
CA ALA A 37 1.83 -1.89 -5.77
C ALA A 37 0.32 -1.83 -5.39
N SER A 38 -0.06 -2.41 -4.25
CA SER A 38 -1.46 -2.49 -3.82
C SER A 38 -2.14 -1.14 -3.62
N TYR A 39 -1.37 -0.07 -3.44
CA TYR A 39 -1.88 1.29 -3.24
C TYR A 39 -1.52 2.25 -4.40
N GLU A 40 -1.06 1.75 -5.53
CA GLU A 40 -0.60 2.57 -6.66
C GLU A 40 -1.64 3.57 -7.16
N ALA A 41 -2.93 3.20 -7.09
CA ALA A 41 -4.03 4.05 -7.52
C ALA A 41 -4.17 5.35 -6.68
N TYR A 42 -3.57 5.39 -5.50
CA TYR A 42 -3.56 6.56 -4.61
C TYR A 42 -2.39 7.52 -4.85
N ILE A 43 -1.48 7.20 -5.76
CA ILE A 43 -0.36 8.08 -6.10
C ILE A 43 -0.87 9.37 -6.72
N GLN A 44 -0.49 10.52 -6.13
CA GLN A 44 -0.94 11.86 -6.56
C GLN A 44 0.14 12.63 -7.33
N SER A 45 1.38 12.13 -7.33
CA SER A 45 2.50 12.81 -7.97
C SER A 45 2.91 12.15 -9.28
N PRO A 46 3.09 12.89 -10.39
CA PRO A 46 3.55 12.34 -11.65
C PRO A 46 5.01 11.83 -11.59
N ASN A 47 5.75 12.19 -10.54
CA ASN A 47 7.14 11.77 -10.36
C ASN A 47 7.30 10.42 -9.66
N ILE A 48 6.20 9.85 -9.15
CA ILE A 48 6.17 8.55 -8.49
C ILE A 48 5.62 7.53 -9.47
N PRO A 49 6.37 6.46 -9.80
CA PRO A 49 5.88 5.42 -10.71
C PRO A 49 4.70 4.64 -10.14
N HIS A 50 3.72 4.35 -10.96
CA HIS A 50 2.60 3.47 -10.65
C HIS A 50 2.97 1.98 -10.81
N SER A 51 4.07 1.71 -11.50
CA SER A 51 4.55 0.35 -11.75
C SER A 51 6.07 0.32 -11.74
N ILE A 52 6.65 -0.76 -11.21
CA ILE A 52 8.10 -0.98 -11.31
C ILE A 52 8.53 -1.15 -12.78
N TYR A 53 7.63 -1.56 -13.66
CA TYR A 53 7.93 -1.74 -15.07
C TYR A 53 8.09 -0.44 -15.87
N GLU A 54 7.83 0.71 -15.25
CA GLU A 54 8.27 1.99 -15.79
C GLU A 54 9.80 2.15 -15.72
N ILE A 55 10.49 1.30 -14.95
CA ILE A 55 11.93 1.32 -14.80
C ILE A 55 12.56 0.34 -15.80
N ARG A 56 13.44 0.87 -16.64
CA ARG A 56 14.17 0.06 -17.64
C ARG A 56 14.93 -1.08 -16.96
N GLY A 57 14.71 -2.30 -17.41
CA GLY A 57 15.36 -3.51 -16.89
C GLY A 57 14.53 -4.26 -15.82
N ALA A 58 13.50 -3.65 -15.25
CA ALA A 58 12.69 -4.27 -14.19
C ALA A 58 12.02 -5.58 -14.62
N LYS A 59 11.60 -5.71 -15.87
CA LYS A 59 11.00 -6.95 -16.41
C LYS A 59 11.90 -8.19 -16.28
N LYS A 60 13.21 -8.00 -16.13
CA LYS A 60 14.17 -9.11 -15.97
C LYS A 60 14.34 -9.56 -14.51
N VAL A 61 13.92 -8.75 -13.54
CA VAL A 61 14.25 -8.95 -12.11
C VAL A 61 13.09 -8.70 -11.17
N ALA A 62 11.90 -8.33 -11.65
CA ALA A 62 10.80 -7.96 -10.76
C ALA A 62 9.50 -8.71 -11.08
N ILE A 63 8.79 -9.04 -9.99
CA ILE A 63 7.39 -9.49 -9.98
C ILE A 63 6.59 -8.37 -9.32
N GLU A 64 5.47 -7.96 -9.93
CA GLU A 64 4.60 -6.94 -9.39
C GLU A 64 3.29 -7.53 -8.86
N LEU A 65 2.89 -7.09 -7.69
CA LEU A 65 1.66 -7.50 -6.99
C LEU A 65 0.66 -6.34 -7.00
N ARG A 66 -0.58 -6.63 -7.38
CA ARG A 66 -1.68 -5.66 -7.46
C ARG A 66 -2.89 -6.14 -6.66
N SER A 67 -3.67 -5.21 -6.13
CA SER A 67 -4.85 -5.53 -5.34
C SER A 67 -6.03 -4.62 -5.66
N PHE A 68 -7.22 -5.20 -5.80
CA PHE A 68 -8.48 -4.45 -5.89
C PHE A 68 -9.04 -4.09 -4.51
N SER A 69 -8.45 -4.62 -3.42
CA SER A 69 -8.99 -4.45 -2.07
C SER A 69 -9.16 -3.00 -1.66
N ARG A 70 -8.21 -2.14 -2.03
CA ARG A 70 -8.25 -0.70 -1.69
C ARG A 70 -8.62 0.16 -2.88
N THR A 71 -8.20 -0.22 -4.07
CA THR A 71 -8.51 0.52 -5.30
C THR A 71 -10.01 0.52 -5.59
N ALA A 72 -10.67 -0.64 -5.45
CA ALA A 72 -12.07 -0.83 -5.82
C ALA A 72 -12.99 -1.33 -4.68
N GLY A 73 -12.51 -1.28 -3.43
CA GLY A 73 -13.32 -1.74 -2.29
C GLY A 73 -13.51 -3.25 -2.20
N PHE A 74 -12.69 -4.06 -2.90
CA PHE A 74 -12.83 -5.52 -2.95
C PHE A 74 -12.26 -6.25 -1.72
N THR A 75 -12.21 -5.60 -0.58
CA THR A 75 -11.70 -6.22 0.66
C THR A 75 -12.44 -7.50 1.01
N GLY A 76 -13.77 -7.55 0.81
CA GLY A 76 -14.60 -8.74 1.02
C GLY A 76 -14.62 -9.70 -0.16
N LEU A 77 -14.43 -9.22 -1.39
CA LEU A 77 -14.45 -10.04 -2.62
C LEU A 77 -13.15 -10.80 -2.89
N ARG A 78 -12.05 -10.41 -2.23
CA ARG A 78 -10.74 -11.07 -2.28
C ARG A 78 -10.15 -11.20 -3.68
N CYS A 79 -9.87 -10.07 -4.34
CA CYS A 79 -9.30 -10.05 -5.69
C CYS A 79 -7.99 -9.26 -5.74
N GLY A 80 -7.01 -9.84 -6.37
CA GLY A 80 -5.71 -9.24 -6.72
C GLY A 80 -5.09 -10.01 -7.86
N TYR A 81 -3.99 -9.52 -8.39
CA TYR A 81 -3.26 -10.20 -9.46
C TYR A 81 -1.76 -9.99 -9.35
N THR A 82 -1.02 -10.91 -9.95
CA THR A 82 0.44 -10.90 -10.00
C THR A 82 0.89 -10.79 -11.44
N ILE A 83 1.79 -9.85 -11.71
CA ILE A 83 2.39 -9.67 -13.02
C ILE A 83 3.78 -10.28 -13.00
N ILE A 84 4.01 -11.27 -13.85
CA ILE A 84 5.30 -11.93 -14.04
C ILE A 84 5.68 -11.85 -15.51
N PRO A 85 6.64 -11.00 -15.88
CA PRO A 85 7.06 -10.84 -17.27
C PRO A 85 7.65 -12.16 -17.84
N LYS A 86 7.44 -12.37 -19.14
CA LYS A 86 8.04 -13.53 -19.84
C LYS A 86 9.56 -13.43 -19.91
N GLU A 87 10.10 -12.23 -19.82
CA GLU A 87 11.53 -11.93 -19.81
C GLU A 87 12.22 -12.33 -18.49
N LEU A 88 11.43 -12.54 -17.41
CA LEU A 88 11.97 -12.93 -16.11
C LEU A 88 12.36 -14.40 -16.12
N THR A 89 13.66 -14.65 -16.06
CA THR A 89 14.26 -15.99 -15.95
C THR A 89 14.97 -16.12 -14.61
N ILE A 90 14.90 -17.32 -14.04
CA ILE A 90 15.67 -17.71 -12.86
C ILE A 90 16.64 -18.82 -13.23
N GLN A 91 17.75 -18.89 -12.53
CA GLN A 91 18.68 -20.00 -12.63
C GLN A 91 18.43 -21.01 -11.50
N THR A 92 18.26 -22.25 -11.85
CA THR A 92 18.12 -23.35 -10.89
C THR A 92 19.48 -23.74 -10.32
N LEU A 93 19.50 -24.51 -9.23
CA LEU A 93 20.74 -24.99 -8.60
C LEU A 93 21.63 -25.81 -9.53
N ASP A 94 21.02 -26.51 -10.49
CA ASP A 94 21.74 -27.30 -11.54
C ASP A 94 22.10 -26.45 -12.78
N GLY A 95 21.96 -25.11 -12.68
CA GLY A 95 22.41 -24.16 -13.73
C GLY A 95 21.42 -23.94 -14.86
N ARG A 96 20.27 -24.61 -14.91
CA ARG A 96 19.26 -24.40 -15.99
C ARG A 96 18.56 -23.06 -15.83
N LYS A 97 18.28 -22.38 -16.94
CA LYS A 97 17.44 -21.19 -16.97
C LYS A 97 15.99 -21.58 -17.20
N ILE A 98 15.11 -21.10 -16.32
CA ILE A 98 13.67 -21.36 -16.37
C ILE A 98 12.93 -20.04 -16.41
N GLN A 99 11.90 -19.92 -17.26
CA GLN A 99 11.00 -18.76 -17.26
C GLN A 99 10.07 -18.79 -16.05
N MET A 100 10.13 -17.79 -15.20
CA MET A 100 9.31 -17.68 -13.99
C MET A 100 7.80 -17.61 -14.34
N ASN A 101 7.45 -16.93 -15.44
CA ASN A 101 6.06 -16.85 -15.91
C ASN A 101 5.46 -18.24 -16.17
N SER A 102 6.18 -19.14 -16.82
CA SER A 102 5.70 -20.51 -17.11
C SER A 102 5.50 -21.31 -15.82
N LEU A 103 6.44 -21.23 -14.87
CA LEU A 103 6.31 -21.89 -13.56
C LEU A 103 5.10 -21.37 -12.78
N TRP A 104 4.93 -20.06 -12.75
CA TRP A 104 3.80 -19.44 -12.04
C TRP A 104 2.46 -19.81 -12.67
N SER A 105 2.36 -19.75 -14.01
CA SER A 105 1.14 -20.11 -14.74
C SER A 105 0.72 -21.57 -14.42
N ARG A 106 1.68 -22.50 -14.45
CA ARG A 106 1.42 -23.90 -14.08
C ARG A 106 0.98 -24.04 -12.62
N ARG A 107 1.66 -23.36 -11.69
CA ARG A 107 1.29 -23.38 -10.27
C ARG A 107 -0.14 -22.83 -10.06
N GLN A 108 -0.45 -21.69 -10.67
CA GLN A 108 -1.74 -21.05 -10.57
C GLN A 108 -2.86 -21.97 -11.08
N SER A 109 -2.67 -22.59 -12.25
CA SER A 109 -3.66 -23.50 -12.86
C SER A 109 -3.90 -24.76 -12.04
N ILE A 110 -2.88 -25.28 -11.34
CA ILE A 110 -3.01 -26.53 -10.57
C ILE A 110 -3.54 -26.27 -9.15
N ARG A 111 -3.14 -25.15 -8.53
CA ARG A 111 -3.37 -24.92 -7.10
C ARG A 111 -4.58 -24.06 -6.77
N PHE A 112 -4.97 -23.15 -7.67
CA PHE A 112 -5.96 -22.12 -7.34
C PHE A 112 -6.99 -21.88 -8.44
N ASN A 113 -6.61 -21.84 -9.72
CA ASN A 113 -7.41 -21.49 -10.90
C ASN A 113 -7.90 -20.03 -10.96
N GLY A 114 -7.84 -19.29 -9.91
CA GLY A 114 -8.28 -17.91 -9.82
C GLY A 114 -9.48 -17.70 -8.88
N VAL A 115 -9.83 -16.42 -8.68
CA VAL A 115 -11.01 -16.02 -7.91
C VAL A 115 -12.30 -16.36 -8.68
N SER A 116 -13.47 -16.28 -8.03
CA SER A 116 -14.75 -16.57 -8.68
C SER A 116 -14.94 -15.76 -9.97
N TYR A 117 -15.61 -16.33 -10.97
CA TYR A 117 -15.85 -15.65 -12.25
C TYR A 117 -16.60 -14.33 -12.08
N VAL A 118 -17.59 -14.28 -11.19
CA VAL A 118 -18.34 -13.05 -10.86
C VAL A 118 -17.39 -11.96 -10.35
N THR A 119 -16.45 -12.30 -9.46
CA THR A 119 -15.44 -11.36 -8.97
C THR A 119 -14.51 -10.89 -10.08
N GLN A 120 -14.14 -11.76 -11.03
CA GLN A 120 -13.32 -11.38 -12.18
C GLN A 120 -14.08 -10.42 -13.11
N CYS A 121 -15.37 -10.65 -13.37
CA CYS A 121 -16.21 -9.74 -14.14
C CYS A 121 -16.31 -8.36 -13.46
N ALA A 122 -16.53 -8.34 -12.15
CA ALA A 122 -16.54 -7.09 -11.38
C ALA A 122 -15.19 -6.36 -11.44
N ALA A 123 -14.08 -7.09 -11.33
CA ALA A 123 -12.74 -6.52 -11.48
C ALA A 123 -12.51 -5.94 -12.88
N THR A 124 -12.98 -6.64 -13.93
CA THR A 124 -12.88 -6.15 -15.31
C THR A 124 -13.69 -4.88 -15.51
N ALA A 125 -14.88 -4.77 -14.90
CA ALA A 125 -15.71 -3.56 -14.98
C ALA A 125 -15.02 -2.31 -14.42
N THR A 126 -14.10 -2.46 -13.50
CA THR A 126 -13.32 -1.31 -12.95
C THR A 126 -12.42 -0.63 -14.00
N TYR A 127 -12.12 -1.31 -15.11
CA TYR A 127 -11.31 -0.76 -16.20
C TYR A 127 -12.15 -0.12 -17.31
N SER A 128 -13.49 -0.19 -17.25
CA SER A 128 -14.36 0.60 -18.14
C SER A 128 -14.22 2.09 -17.84
N GLU A 129 -14.62 2.95 -18.78
CA GLU A 129 -14.55 4.42 -18.55
C GLU A 129 -15.39 4.84 -17.35
N LEU A 130 -16.62 4.27 -17.20
CA LEU A 130 -17.46 4.50 -16.02
C LEU A 130 -16.79 3.99 -14.74
N GLY A 131 -16.21 2.78 -14.77
CA GLY A 131 -15.50 2.20 -13.63
C GLY A 131 -14.31 3.04 -13.18
N LYS A 132 -13.49 3.49 -14.11
CA LYS A 132 -12.35 4.39 -13.82
C LYS A 132 -12.81 5.69 -13.16
N GLU A 133 -13.88 6.29 -13.68
CA GLU A 133 -14.41 7.54 -13.11
C GLU A 133 -14.94 7.32 -11.69
N GLN A 134 -15.68 6.26 -11.43
CA GLN A 134 -16.17 5.91 -10.08
C GLN A 134 -15.00 5.64 -9.12
N LEU A 135 -13.95 4.96 -9.58
CA LEU A 135 -12.76 4.73 -8.78
C LEU A 135 -12.03 6.04 -8.46
N ARG A 136 -11.88 6.92 -9.43
CA ARG A 136 -11.25 8.23 -9.23
C ARG A 136 -11.97 9.03 -8.14
N GLN A 137 -13.31 9.07 -8.19
CA GLN A 137 -14.13 9.76 -7.18
C GLN A 137 -13.95 9.13 -5.78
N THR A 138 -13.95 7.81 -5.70
CA THR A 138 -13.76 7.08 -4.43
C THR A 138 -12.36 7.31 -3.85
N ILE A 139 -11.33 7.27 -4.68
CA ILE A 139 -9.94 7.53 -4.29
C ILE A 139 -9.82 8.97 -3.78
N GLU A 140 -10.34 9.93 -4.52
CA GLU A 140 -10.30 11.35 -4.11
C GLU A 140 -11.04 11.58 -2.80
N TYR A 141 -12.18 10.94 -2.58
CA TYR A 141 -12.92 11.01 -1.32
C TYR A 141 -12.04 10.59 -0.12
N TYR A 142 -11.31 9.47 -0.22
CA TYR A 142 -10.44 9.02 0.87
C TYR A 142 -9.18 9.88 1.00
N MET A 143 -8.65 10.38 -0.11
CA MET A 143 -7.51 11.30 -0.07
C MET A 143 -7.88 12.65 0.54
N GLU A 144 -9.09 13.16 0.30
CA GLU A 144 -9.59 14.34 1.00
C GLU A 144 -9.76 14.11 2.51
N ASN A 145 -10.27 12.94 2.91
CA ASN A 145 -10.38 12.58 4.32
C ASN A 145 -9.02 12.64 5.02
N VAL A 146 -7.99 12.02 4.45
CA VAL A 146 -6.67 12.02 5.07
C VAL A 146 -6.03 13.41 5.09
N ARG A 147 -6.23 14.23 4.05
CA ARG A 147 -5.76 15.61 4.03
C ARG A 147 -6.43 16.46 5.12
N MET A 148 -7.73 16.28 5.31
CA MET A 148 -8.50 16.93 6.37
C MET A 148 -7.99 16.51 7.76
N MET A 149 -7.86 15.20 8.03
CA MET A 149 -7.30 14.70 9.30
C MET A 149 -5.91 15.27 9.57
N ARG A 150 -5.02 15.25 8.54
CA ARG A 150 -3.68 15.80 8.66
C ARG A 150 -3.70 17.29 9.00
N ARG A 151 -4.60 18.06 8.39
CA ARG A 151 -4.76 19.50 8.67
C ARG A 151 -5.16 19.79 10.11
N VAL A 152 -6.09 19.00 10.67
CA VAL A 152 -6.54 19.14 12.07
C VAL A 152 -5.43 18.79 13.05
N LEU A 153 -4.62 17.75 12.74
CA LEU A 153 -3.58 17.25 13.65
C LEU A 153 -2.23 17.96 13.52
N SER A 154 -1.96 18.63 12.39
CA SER A 154 -0.67 19.30 12.15
C SER A 154 -0.30 20.38 13.17
N PRO A 155 -1.24 21.18 13.73
CA PRO A 155 -0.92 22.19 14.75
C PRO A 155 -0.42 21.61 16.08
N LEU A 156 -0.65 20.32 16.35
CA LEU A 156 -0.31 19.65 17.61
C LEU A 156 1.19 19.30 17.75
N ASN A 157 2.05 19.81 16.89
CA ASN A 157 3.50 19.52 16.89
C ASN A 157 3.83 18.00 16.83
N LEU A 158 2.95 17.23 16.18
CA LEU A 158 3.14 15.79 15.98
C LEU A 158 4.03 15.53 14.75
N ARG A 159 4.89 14.51 14.83
CA ARG A 159 5.58 14.00 13.65
C ARG A 159 4.66 13.06 12.89
N ILE A 160 4.07 13.58 11.79
CA ILE A 160 3.08 12.87 10.98
C ILE A 160 3.70 12.58 9.60
N TYR A 161 3.69 11.32 9.21
CA TYR A 161 4.11 10.83 7.89
C TYR A 161 2.89 10.29 7.13
N GLY A 162 3.00 10.12 5.82
CA GLY A 162 1.92 9.62 4.97
C GLY A 162 0.85 10.67 4.66
N GLY A 163 -0.27 10.22 4.08
CA GLY A 163 -1.38 11.07 3.66
C GLY A 163 -1.18 11.78 2.31
N GLU A 164 -0.06 11.57 1.62
CA GLU A 164 0.22 12.14 0.28
C GLU A 164 -0.13 11.17 -0.85
N HIS A 165 0.24 9.89 -0.69
CA HIS A 165 0.06 8.84 -1.69
C HIS A 165 -0.68 7.61 -1.14
N ILE A 166 -1.28 7.75 0.04
CA ILE A 166 -2.04 6.69 0.71
C ILE A 166 -2.96 7.33 1.76
N PRO A 167 -4.19 6.84 1.96
CA PRO A 167 -5.10 7.41 2.96
C PRO A 167 -4.84 6.86 4.38
N TYR A 168 -3.56 6.88 4.78
CA TYR A 168 -3.09 6.60 6.13
C TYR A 168 -2.21 7.72 6.66
N LEU A 169 -2.30 7.99 7.96
CA LEU A 169 -1.34 8.79 8.71
C LEU A 169 -0.53 7.87 9.62
N TRP A 170 0.77 7.96 9.53
CA TRP A 170 1.72 7.30 10.41
C TRP A 170 2.29 8.32 11.38
N ILE A 171 1.91 8.22 12.65
CA ILE A 171 2.13 9.25 13.65
C ILE A 171 3.10 8.73 14.71
N LYS A 172 4.18 9.47 14.94
CA LYS A 172 5.06 9.20 16.07
C LYS A 172 4.37 9.57 17.36
N ILE A 173 4.35 8.64 18.32
CA ILE A 173 3.75 8.85 19.64
C ILE A 173 4.49 9.98 20.36
N PRO A 174 3.79 11.02 20.86
CA PRO A 174 4.43 12.20 21.45
C PRO A 174 4.98 11.95 22.86
N ARG A 175 4.58 10.86 23.50
CA ARG A 175 4.95 10.51 24.89
C ARG A 175 5.84 9.26 24.91
N GLN A 176 6.61 9.07 25.99
CA GLN A 176 7.32 7.81 26.24
C GLN A 176 6.30 6.75 26.72
N SER A 177 5.68 6.07 25.76
CA SER A 177 4.78 4.95 26.00
C SER A 177 4.94 3.95 24.85
N SER A 178 4.59 2.70 25.09
CA SER A 178 4.52 1.69 24.04
C SER A 178 3.37 1.98 23.07
N SER A 179 3.44 1.41 21.88
CA SER A 179 2.38 1.54 20.87
C SER A 179 1.02 1.02 21.38
N TRP A 180 1.03 -0.01 22.23
CA TRP A 180 -0.18 -0.56 22.83
C TRP A 180 -0.75 0.33 23.93
N GLU A 181 0.06 0.82 24.86
CA GLU A 181 -0.40 1.75 25.92
C GLU A 181 -0.99 3.02 25.31
N PHE A 182 -0.39 3.54 24.26
CA PHE A 182 -0.92 4.70 23.56
C PHE A 182 -2.24 4.39 22.84
N PHE A 183 -2.35 3.21 22.21
CA PHE A 183 -3.60 2.74 21.61
C PHE A 183 -4.72 2.66 22.66
N GLU A 184 -4.48 2.03 23.80
CA GLU A 184 -5.47 1.92 24.88
C GLU A 184 -5.89 3.29 25.43
N SER A 185 -4.92 4.17 25.67
CA SER A 185 -5.19 5.54 26.12
C SER A 185 -6.04 6.32 25.10
N MET A 186 -5.71 6.21 23.80
CA MET A 186 -6.49 6.82 22.72
C MET A 186 -7.91 6.25 22.66
N LEU A 187 -8.05 4.94 22.79
CA LEU A 187 -9.35 4.27 22.77
C LEU A 187 -10.23 4.71 23.94
N TYR A 188 -9.69 4.70 25.17
CA TYR A 188 -10.48 5.00 26.37
C TYR A 188 -10.73 6.50 26.57
N SER A 189 -9.79 7.36 26.20
CA SER A 189 -9.92 8.81 26.41
C SER A 189 -10.52 9.54 25.22
N ALA A 190 -9.97 9.33 24.01
CA ALA A 190 -10.46 10.00 22.80
C ALA A 190 -11.59 9.25 22.09
N LYS A 191 -11.87 7.98 22.45
CA LYS A 191 -12.84 7.11 21.74
C LYS A 191 -12.51 6.94 20.26
N VAL A 192 -11.21 6.86 19.94
CA VAL A 192 -10.69 6.66 18.60
C VAL A 192 -9.86 5.38 18.56
N ILE A 193 -10.08 4.58 17.52
CA ILE A 193 -9.31 3.35 17.25
C ILE A 193 -8.21 3.64 16.25
N CYS A 194 -7.00 3.23 16.56
CA CYS A 194 -5.86 3.24 15.65
C CYS A 194 -5.28 1.83 15.47
N THR A 195 -4.23 1.69 14.71
CA THR A 195 -3.42 0.45 14.69
C THR A 195 -2.09 0.74 15.40
N PRO A 196 -1.76 0.02 16.50
CA PRO A 196 -0.44 0.15 17.15
C PRO A 196 0.68 -0.16 16.16
N GLY A 197 1.74 0.66 16.16
CA GLY A 197 2.79 0.53 15.16
C GLY A 197 3.59 -0.77 15.26
N VAL A 198 3.76 -1.31 16.45
CA VAL A 198 4.46 -2.58 16.66
C VAL A 198 3.84 -3.76 15.90
N VAL A 199 2.55 -3.70 15.53
CA VAL A 199 1.86 -4.71 14.70
C VAL A 199 2.49 -4.83 13.31
N PHE A 200 3.18 -3.78 12.84
CA PHE A 200 3.90 -3.78 11.56
C PHE A 200 5.37 -4.23 11.69
N GLY A 201 5.77 -4.65 12.88
CA GLY A 201 7.11 -5.11 13.18
C GLY A 201 7.82 -4.23 14.23
N PRO A 202 9.00 -4.66 14.73
CA PRO A 202 9.70 -3.96 15.82
C PRO A 202 10.03 -2.49 15.50
N GLY A 203 10.30 -2.16 14.23
CA GLY A 203 10.56 -0.78 13.78
C GLY A 203 9.35 0.14 13.86
N GLY A 204 8.15 -0.41 14.05
CA GLY A 204 6.92 0.35 14.25
C GLY A 204 6.65 0.75 15.69
N GLU A 205 7.43 0.27 16.65
CA GLU A 205 7.27 0.67 18.06
C GLU A 205 7.47 2.17 18.22
N GLY A 206 6.64 2.80 19.06
CA GLY A 206 6.60 4.25 19.22
C GLY A 206 5.83 5.00 18.13
N TYR A 207 5.03 4.29 17.32
CA TYR A 207 4.14 4.86 16.31
C TYR A 207 2.74 4.28 16.38
N VAL A 208 1.78 5.00 15.77
CA VAL A 208 0.43 4.51 15.49
C VAL A 208 0.03 4.87 14.06
N ARG A 209 -0.82 4.03 13.45
CA ARG A 209 -1.42 4.30 12.15
C ARG A 209 -2.89 4.68 12.30
N LEU A 210 -3.27 5.84 11.77
CA LEU A 210 -4.67 6.22 11.56
C LEU A 210 -5.08 5.94 10.11
N SER A 211 -6.32 5.47 9.92
CA SER A 211 -6.89 5.17 8.61
C SER A 211 -7.99 6.16 8.27
N ALA A 212 -7.94 6.70 7.05
CA ALA A 212 -8.99 7.55 6.51
C ALA A 212 -9.98 6.78 5.60
N PHE A 213 -9.92 5.45 5.58
CA PHE A 213 -10.89 4.58 4.90
C PHE A 213 -12.20 4.46 5.69
N ALA A 214 -12.87 5.60 5.90
CA ALA A 214 -14.12 5.70 6.64
C ALA A 214 -15.01 6.81 6.03
N LYS A 215 -16.21 6.97 6.56
CA LYS A 215 -17.04 8.13 6.22
C LYS A 215 -16.36 9.43 6.65
N ARG A 216 -16.55 10.49 5.88
CA ARG A 216 -15.93 11.80 6.16
C ARG A 216 -16.23 12.29 7.57
N GLN A 217 -17.49 12.20 7.99
CA GLN A 217 -17.91 12.61 9.33
C GLN A 217 -17.16 11.83 10.44
N ASP A 218 -16.92 10.54 10.25
CA ASP A 218 -16.20 9.74 11.23
C ASP A 218 -14.71 10.15 11.31
N CYS A 219 -14.11 10.47 10.16
CA CYS A 219 -12.75 11.00 10.10
C CYS A 219 -12.63 12.38 10.76
N GLU A 220 -13.60 13.28 10.55
CA GLU A 220 -13.67 14.59 11.19
C GLU A 220 -13.81 14.45 12.70
N ASN A 221 -14.77 13.65 13.14
CA ASN A 221 -15.01 13.40 14.57
C ASN A 221 -13.77 12.80 15.25
N ALA A 222 -13.10 11.83 14.60
CA ALA A 222 -11.89 11.22 15.13
C ALA A 222 -10.74 12.25 15.23
N ALA A 223 -10.53 13.06 14.20
CA ALA A 223 -9.48 14.06 14.20
C ALA A 223 -9.68 15.13 15.28
N ASN A 224 -10.92 15.63 15.44
CA ASN A 224 -11.24 16.61 16.48
C ASN A 224 -11.08 16.03 17.89
N ARG A 225 -11.60 14.83 18.15
CA ARG A 225 -11.42 14.15 19.46
C ARG A 225 -9.95 13.91 19.81
N LEU A 226 -9.13 13.56 18.81
CA LEU A 226 -7.69 13.42 19.00
C LEU A 226 -7.03 14.76 19.32
N LYS A 227 -7.44 15.82 18.63
CA LYS A 227 -6.98 17.17 18.91
C LYS A 227 -7.28 17.55 20.36
N ASP A 228 -8.56 17.48 20.78
CA ASP A 228 -9.01 17.85 22.12
C ASP A 228 -8.34 17.01 23.23
N TRP A 229 -7.99 15.75 22.93
CA TRP A 229 -7.32 14.87 23.89
C TRP A 229 -5.81 15.13 24.01
N LEU A 230 -5.17 15.63 22.96
CA LEU A 230 -3.72 15.86 22.91
C LEU A 230 -3.32 17.29 23.31
N GLU A 231 -4.26 18.27 23.27
CA GLU A 231 -4.14 19.61 23.86
C GLU A 231 -4.19 19.55 25.38
#